data_a8e730d45b3ca9ef904efb7a9d9daf12
#
_entry.id   a8e730d45b3ca9ef904efb7a9d9daf12
#
_cell.length_a   1.000
_cell.length_b   1.000
_cell.length_c   1.000
_cell.angle_alpha   90.00
_cell.angle_beta   90.00
_cell.angle_gamma   90.00
#
_symmetry.space_group_name_H-M   'P 1'
#
loop_
_entity.id
_entity.type
_entity.pdbx_description
1 polymer ?
#
loop_
_entity_poly.entity_id
_entity_poly.type
_entity_poly.pdbx_seq_one_letter_code
_entity_poly.pdbx_strand_id
1 'polypeptide(L)'
;MYFFLNLYCSSRFANIFLMAAISTQSASSLSSISSSTPQWKYDVFLSFRGEDTRNRFTDHLYVALKQKGIFTFRDEEKLETGKSISSELLKAIEKSRFAIVILSRNYASSTWCLDELVKIIRCMKEMKMMVLPIFYDVDPSTIRKQMGTFAQAFAKHEENFKDCMDKVQAWRTALREVANLKGWHVQDR
;
A
#
# COMPACT_ATOMS: atom_id res chain seq x y z
N MET A 1 23.43 -7.49 -9.61
CA MET A 1 22.15 -6.82 -9.35
C MET A 1 21.18 -7.67 -8.53
N TYR A 2 21.09 -9.01 -8.74
CA TYR A 2 20.25 -9.93 -7.95
C TYR A 2 20.65 -10.11 -6.47
N PHE A 3 21.92 -9.91 -6.14
CA PHE A 3 22.46 -10.19 -4.80
C PHE A 3 22.10 -9.12 -3.75
N PHE A 4 21.98 -7.86 -4.15
CA PHE A 4 21.65 -6.76 -3.23
C PHE A 4 20.15 -6.67 -2.88
N LEU A 5 19.25 -6.99 -3.82
CA LEU A 5 17.81 -7.07 -3.53
C LEU A 5 17.50 -8.22 -2.56
N ASN A 6 18.21 -9.35 -2.67
CA ASN A 6 17.99 -10.49 -1.78
C ASN A 6 18.46 -10.24 -0.34
N LEU A 7 19.56 -9.50 -0.13
CA LEU A 7 20.07 -9.17 1.21
C LEU A 7 19.29 -8.03 1.88
N TYR A 8 18.90 -7.00 1.12
CA TYR A 8 18.12 -5.89 1.65
C TYR A 8 16.65 -6.28 1.89
N CYS A 9 16.07 -7.09 1.02
CA CYS A 9 14.74 -7.65 1.18
C CYS A 9 14.71 -8.68 2.33
N SER A 10 15.75 -9.53 2.46
CA SER A 10 15.76 -10.66 3.41
C SER A 10 15.86 -10.22 4.87
N SER A 11 16.70 -9.25 5.22
CA SER A 11 16.94 -8.91 6.63
C SER A 11 15.95 -7.89 7.21
N ARG A 12 15.40 -6.97 6.41
CA ARG A 12 14.44 -5.96 6.88
C ARG A 12 12.98 -6.38 6.70
N PHE A 13 12.66 -7.13 5.65
CA PHE A 13 11.35 -7.77 5.52
C PHE A 13 11.20 -8.95 6.50
N ALA A 14 12.27 -9.61 6.94
CA ALA A 14 12.21 -10.61 8.00
C ALA A 14 11.56 -10.08 9.28
N ASN A 15 11.74 -8.79 9.60
CA ASN A 15 11.06 -8.16 10.75
C ASN A 15 9.55 -7.97 10.54
N ILE A 16 9.08 -7.75 9.31
CA ILE A 16 7.65 -7.73 8.97
C ILE A 16 7.07 -9.13 9.16
N PHE A 17 7.80 -10.16 8.71
CA PHE A 17 7.42 -11.57 8.88
C PHE A 17 7.47 -12.02 10.32
N LEU A 18 8.46 -11.57 11.08
CA LEU A 18 8.57 -11.88 12.51
C LEU A 18 7.38 -11.29 13.30
N MET A 19 6.98 -10.08 13.00
CA MET A 19 5.79 -9.46 13.60
C MET A 19 4.49 -10.18 13.18
N ALA A 20 4.38 -10.65 11.94
CA ALA A 20 3.24 -11.44 11.47
C ALA A 20 3.21 -12.83 12.14
N ALA A 21 4.37 -13.50 12.26
CA ALA A 21 4.49 -14.83 12.88
C ALA A 21 4.25 -14.81 14.40
N ILE A 22 4.71 -13.79 15.11
CA ILE A 22 4.50 -13.66 16.57
C ILE A 22 3.01 -13.51 16.87
N SER A 23 2.24 -12.84 15.99
CA SER A 23 0.80 -12.66 16.18
C SER A 23 -0.04 -13.93 15.89
N THR A 24 0.51 -14.91 15.14
CA THR A 24 -0.15 -16.20 14.90
C THR A 24 0.09 -17.21 16.01
N GLN A 25 1.19 -17.11 16.76
CA GLN A 25 1.47 -18.00 17.88
C GLN A 25 0.69 -17.67 19.17
N SER A 26 0.14 -16.48 19.28
CA SER A 26 -0.69 -16.10 20.44
C SER A 26 -2.13 -16.65 20.40
N ALA A 27 -2.52 -17.35 19.33
CA ALA A 27 -3.88 -17.86 19.14
C ALA A 27 -4.09 -19.30 19.65
N SER A 28 -3.06 -19.98 20.16
CA SER A 28 -3.17 -21.42 20.49
C SER A 28 -3.31 -21.74 21.98
N SER A 29 -3.48 -20.77 22.85
CA SER A 29 -3.76 -21.05 24.27
C SER A 29 -4.57 -19.92 24.90
N LEU A 30 -5.87 -19.91 24.68
CA LEU A 30 -6.88 -19.48 25.66
C LEU A 30 -8.28 -19.80 25.08
N SER A 31 -8.90 -20.80 25.65
CA SER A 31 -10.30 -21.15 25.45
C SER A 31 -11.23 -19.99 25.84
N SER A 32 -12.29 -19.80 25.03
CA SER A 32 -13.57 -19.19 25.35
C SER A 32 -13.56 -17.71 25.79
N ILE A 33 -13.34 -16.81 24.82
CA ILE A 33 -14.06 -15.54 24.76
C ILE A 33 -14.41 -15.33 23.27
N SER A 34 -15.69 -15.26 22.95
CA SER A 34 -16.20 -14.96 21.60
C SER A 34 -15.94 -13.51 21.26
N SER A 35 -14.68 -13.18 20.94
CA SER A 35 -14.33 -11.98 20.23
C SER A 35 -14.24 -12.35 18.75
N SER A 36 -15.13 -11.80 17.91
CA SER A 36 -15.05 -11.92 16.47
C SER A 36 -13.74 -11.30 16.01
N THR A 37 -12.67 -12.11 15.97
CA THR A 37 -11.43 -11.71 15.31
C THR A 37 -11.76 -11.48 13.84
N PRO A 38 -11.39 -10.33 13.26
CA PRO A 38 -11.59 -10.10 11.85
C PRO A 38 -10.94 -11.24 11.06
N GLN A 39 -11.73 -11.99 10.32
CA GLN A 39 -11.21 -13.09 9.53
C GLN A 39 -10.57 -12.49 8.27
N TRP A 40 -9.26 -12.21 8.36
CA TRP A 40 -8.49 -11.72 7.22
C TRP A 40 -8.43 -12.79 6.14
N LYS A 41 -8.77 -12.42 4.90
CA LYS A 41 -8.66 -13.30 3.72
C LYS A 41 -7.26 -13.27 3.15
N TYR A 42 -6.60 -12.12 3.23
CA TYR A 42 -5.25 -11.90 2.72
C TYR A 42 -4.33 -11.44 3.86
N ASP A 43 -3.08 -11.88 3.81
CA ASP A 43 -2.07 -11.36 4.71
C ASP A 43 -1.67 -9.94 4.29
N VAL A 44 -1.47 -9.72 3.00
CA VAL A 44 -0.97 -8.46 2.45
C VAL A 44 -1.80 -8.01 1.25
N PHE A 45 -2.12 -6.72 1.21
CA PHE A 45 -2.58 -6.00 0.03
C PHE A 45 -1.43 -5.15 -0.52
N LEU A 46 -1.14 -5.22 -1.83
CA LEU A 46 -0.16 -4.38 -2.49
C LEU A 46 -0.84 -3.24 -3.25
N SER A 47 -0.59 -2.00 -2.80
CA SER A 47 -0.99 -0.79 -3.54
C SER A 47 0.22 -0.19 -4.22
N PHE A 48 0.15 -0.01 -5.54
CA PHE A 48 1.26 0.50 -6.36
C PHE A 48 0.76 1.04 -7.69
N ARG A 49 1.53 1.95 -8.29
CA ARG A 49 1.28 2.38 -9.67
C ARG A 49 1.96 1.41 -10.64
N GLY A 50 1.14 0.68 -11.41
CA GLY A 50 1.63 -0.40 -12.29
C GLY A 50 2.69 0.05 -13.29
N GLU A 51 2.49 1.22 -13.93
CA GLU A 51 3.44 1.76 -14.92
C GLU A 51 4.83 2.05 -14.33
N ASP A 52 4.90 2.40 -13.04
CA ASP A 52 6.16 2.76 -12.40
C ASP A 52 6.95 1.54 -11.89
N THR A 53 6.27 0.53 -11.33
CA THR A 53 6.96 -0.49 -10.53
C THR A 53 6.56 -1.93 -10.82
N ARG A 54 5.48 -2.20 -11.61
CA ARG A 54 4.93 -3.56 -11.81
C ARG A 54 5.98 -4.57 -12.27
N ASN A 55 6.66 -4.29 -13.37
CA ASN A 55 7.59 -5.23 -14.03
C ASN A 55 9.01 -5.23 -13.42
N ARG A 56 9.19 -4.58 -12.28
CA ARG A 56 10.48 -4.44 -11.59
C ARG A 56 10.31 -4.78 -10.11
N PHE A 57 10.26 -3.76 -9.27
CA PHE A 57 10.25 -3.89 -7.82
C PHE A 57 9.03 -4.67 -7.31
N THR A 58 7.82 -4.34 -7.79
CA THR A 58 6.58 -4.96 -7.31
C THR A 58 6.51 -6.46 -7.63
N ASP A 59 6.94 -6.88 -8.82
CA ASP A 59 6.99 -8.29 -9.18
C ASP A 59 7.95 -9.08 -8.28
N HIS A 60 9.16 -8.55 -8.06
CA HIS A 60 10.13 -9.19 -7.17
C HIS A 60 9.62 -9.30 -5.74
N LEU A 61 8.98 -8.23 -5.24
CA LEU A 61 8.37 -8.23 -3.91
C LEU A 61 7.25 -9.26 -3.80
N TYR A 62 6.35 -9.31 -4.78
CA TYR A 62 5.24 -10.25 -4.81
C TYR A 62 5.73 -11.71 -4.81
N VAL A 63 6.71 -12.03 -5.66
CA VAL A 63 7.32 -13.37 -5.72
C VAL A 63 7.97 -13.74 -4.39
N ALA A 64 8.70 -12.80 -3.77
CA ALA A 64 9.34 -13.03 -2.48
C ALA A 64 8.30 -13.28 -1.35
N LEU A 65 7.19 -12.52 -1.34
CA LEU A 65 6.09 -12.72 -0.39
C LEU A 65 5.47 -14.11 -0.58
N LYS A 66 5.16 -14.47 -1.82
CA LYS A 66 4.59 -15.77 -2.17
C LYS A 66 5.49 -16.95 -1.79
N GLN A 67 6.81 -16.84 -2.03
CA GLN A 67 7.79 -17.85 -1.62
C GLN A 67 7.85 -18.05 -0.10
N LYS A 68 7.49 -17.04 0.67
CA LYS A 68 7.38 -17.11 2.13
C LYS A 68 6.01 -17.59 2.64
N GLY A 69 5.12 -18.00 1.75
CA GLY A 69 3.78 -18.47 2.10
C GLY A 69 2.81 -17.34 2.50
N ILE A 70 3.12 -16.08 2.17
CA ILE A 70 2.28 -14.93 2.50
C ILE A 70 1.23 -14.76 1.42
N PHE A 71 -0.02 -14.87 1.81
CA PHE A 71 -1.14 -14.74 0.89
C PHE A 71 -1.39 -13.27 0.55
N THR A 72 -0.89 -12.87 -0.62
CA THR A 72 -0.83 -11.49 -1.05
C THR A 72 -1.84 -11.20 -2.15
N PHE A 73 -2.70 -10.20 -1.94
CA PHE A 73 -3.52 -9.64 -3.00
C PHE A 73 -2.72 -8.60 -3.77
N ARG A 74 -2.69 -8.77 -5.08
CA ARG A 74 -2.13 -7.81 -6.03
C ARG A 74 -3.14 -7.63 -7.16
N ASP A 75 -3.53 -6.38 -7.40
CA ASP A 75 -4.38 -6.09 -8.54
C ASP A 75 -3.60 -6.32 -9.84
N GLU A 76 -4.08 -7.25 -10.65
CA GLU A 76 -3.50 -7.62 -11.95
C GLU A 76 -4.19 -6.90 -13.11
N GLU A 77 -5.33 -6.24 -12.87
CA GLU A 77 -6.04 -5.54 -13.91
C GLU A 77 -5.23 -4.36 -14.45
N LYS A 78 -5.08 -4.30 -15.77
CA LYS A 78 -4.58 -3.11 -16.45
C LYS A 78 -5.67 -2.04 -16.34
N LEU A 79 -5.38 -1.01 -15.57
CA LEU A 79 -6.29 0.09 -15.31
C LEU A 79 -6.70 0.77 -16.61
N GLU A 80 -7.98 0.65 -16.97
CA GLU A 80 -8.58 1.56 -17.94
C GLU A 80 -8.80 2.92 -17.26
N THR A 81 -8.22 3.96 -17.83
CA THR A 81 -8.35 5.33 -17.35
C THR A 81 -9.83 5.72 -17.24
N GLY A 82 -10.28 6.16 -16.06
CA GLY A 82 -11.64 6.68 -15.86
C GLY A 82 -12.64 5.71 -15.22
N LYS A 83 -12.29 4.44 -14.99
CA LYS A 83 -13.16 3.54 -14.19
C LYS A 83 -13.01 3.82 -12.70
N SER A 84 -14.10 3.67 -11.97
CA SER A 84 -14.07 3.70 -10.50
C SER A 84 -13.47 2.41 -9.95
N ILE A 85 -12.84 2.51 -8.77
CA ILE A 85 -12.32 1.35 -8.03
C ILE A 85 -13.40 0.28 -7.87
N SER A 86 -13.09 -0.98 -8.20
CA SER A 86 -14.06 -2.05 -8.14
C SER A 86 -14.45 -2.38 -6.69
N SER A 87 -15.70 -2.83 -6.49
CA SER A 87 -16.15 -3.25 -5.17
C SER A 87 -15.35 -4.45 -4.64
N GLU A 88 -14.80 -5.27 -5.52
CA GLU A 88 -13.96 -6.42 -5.17
C GLU A 88 -12.61 -5.97 -4.60
N LEU A 89 -12.03 -4.94 -5.20
CA LEU A 89 -10.77 -4.37 -4.73
C LEU A 89 -10.94 -3.72 -3.36
N LEU A 90 -12.03 -2.96 -3.15
CA LEU A 90 -12.35 -2.39 -1.84
C LEU A 90 -12.52 -3.48 -0.77
N LYS A 91 -13.20 -4.58 -1.10
CA LYS A 91 -13.34 -5.74 -0.21
C LYS A 91 -12.00 -6.45 0.03
N ALA A 92 -11.12 -6.51 -0.96
CA ALA A 92 -9.79 -7.09 -0.79
C ALA A 92 -8.95 -6.26 0.20
N ILE A 93 -9.02 -4.93 0.11
CA ILE A 93 -8.38 -4.04 1.10
C ILE A 93 -8.93 -4.33 2.50
N GLU A 94 -10.27 -4.30 2.68
CA GLU A 94 -10.91 -4.56 3.97
C GLU A 94 -10.56 -5.93 4.58
N LYS A 95 -10.34 -6.92 3.74
CA LYS A 95 -10.02 -8.30 4.14
C LYS A 95 -8.53 -8.59 4.21
N SER A 96 -7.69 -7.58 4.15
CA SER A 96 -6.23 -7.70 4.27
C SER A 96 -5.75 -7.23 5.63
N ARG A 97 -4.83 -8.00 6.22
CA ARG A 97 -4.23 -7.70 7.53
C ARG A 97 -3.22 -6.55 7.45
N PHE A 98 -2.44 -6.53 6.37
CA PHE A 98 -1.42 -5.52 6.08
C PHE A 98 -1.70 -4.88 4.73
N ALA A 99 -1.31 -3.62 4.57
CA ALA A 99 -1.19 -2.99 3.28
C ALA A 99 0.24 -2.50 3.07
N ILE A 100 0.89 -2.93 1.99
CA ILE A 100 2.15 -2.38 1.54
C ILE A 100 1.83 -1.36 0.45
N VAL A 101 2.20 -0.10 0.69
CA VAL A 101 1.95 1.01 -0.24
C VAL A 101 3.28 1.42 -0.87
N ILE A 102 3.46 1.14 -2.16
CA ILE A 102 4.66 1.46 -2.92
C ILE A 102 4.48 2.83 -3.56
N LEU A 103 4.99 3.84 -2.88
CA LEU A 103 4.91 5.23 -3.27
C LEU A 103 6.05 5.55 -4.26
N SER A 104 5.72 5.64 -5.54
CA SER A 104 6.62 6.04 -6.62
C SER A 104 6.42 7.50 -7.01
N ARG A 105 7.29 8.04 -7.88
CA ARG A 105 7.23 9.45 -8.32
C ARG A 105 5.89 9.86 -8.91
N ASN A 106 5.23 8.95 -9.64
CA ASN A 106 3.97 9.25 -10.30
C ASN A 106 2.76 8.59 -9.63
N TYR A 107 2.92 8.05 -8.40
CA TYR A 107 1.83 7.39 -7.67
C TYR A 107 0.56 8.24 -7.62
N ALA A 108 0.70 9.54 -7.33
CA ALA A 108 -0.42 10.47 -7.24
C ALA A 108 -1.08 10.82 -8.58
N SER A 109 -0.49 10.46 -9.72
CA SER A 109 -1.14 10.70 -11.02
C SER A 109 -2.28 9.71 -11.33
N SER A 110 -2.37 8.60 -10.57
CA SER A 110 -3.44 7.61 -10.69
C SER A 110 -4.53 7.87 -9.65
N THR A 111 -5.72 8.23 -10.11
CA THR A 111 -6.91 8.39 -9.25
C THR A 111 -7.27 7.09 -8.54
N TRP A 112 -7.02 5.96 -9.19
CA TRP A 112 -7.23 4.63 -8.64
C TRP A 112 -6.32 4.36 -7.44
N CYS A 113 -5.01 4.59 -7.58
CA CYS A 113 -4.06 4.46 -6.47
C CYS A 113 -4.43 5.39 -5.30
N LEU A 114 -4.93 6.59 -5.60
CA LEU A 114 -5.38 7.54 -4.59
C LEU A 114 -6.66 7.09 -3.88
N ASP A 115 -7.62 6.53 -4.60
CA ASP A 115 -8.85 5.95 -4.03
C ASP A 115 -8.51 4.72 -3.15
N GLU A 116 -7.61 3.83 -3.61
CA GLU A 116 -7.07 2.74 -2.77
C GLU A 116 -6.45 3.27 -1.49
N LEU A 117 -5.60 4.29 -1.61
CA LEU A 117 -4.89 4.84 -0.46
C LEU A 117 -5.86 5.42 0.57
N VAL A 118 -6.89 6.16 0.13
CA VAL A 118 -7.95 6.66 1.03
C VAL A 118 -8.61 5.51 1.78
N LYS A 119 -8.94 4.41 1.07
CA LYS A 119 -9.54 3.22 1.69
C LYS A 119 -8.58 2.54 2.67
N ILE A 120 -7.31 2.40 2.31
CA ILE A 120 -6.27 1.82 3.18
C ILE A 120 -6.12 2.63 4.47
N ILE A 121 -6.01 3.96 4.37
CA ILE A 121 -5.88 4.84 5.53
C ILE A 121 -7.14 4.76 6.43
N ARG A 122 -8.32 4.64 5.83
CA ARG A 122 -9.55 4.42 6.58
C ARG A 122 -9.51 3.07 7.33
N CYS A 123 -9.12 1.98 6.66
CA CYS A 123 -8.99 0.66 7.30
C CYS A 123 -7.91 0.65 8.40
N MET A 124 -6.83 1.41 8.22
CA MET A 124 -5.82 1.60 9.28
C MET A 124 -6.43 2.18 10.55
N LYS A 125 -7.29 3.19 10.43
CA LYS A 125 -7.92 3.87 11.57
C LYS A 125 -9.03 3.05 12.22
N GLU A 126 -9.89 2.45 11.39
CA GLU A 126 -11.13 1.79 11.84
C GLU A 126 -10.94 0.31 12.17
N MET A 127 -10.08 -0.40 11.44
CA MET A 127 -9.92 -1.85 11.48
C MET A 127 -8.57 -2.31 12.01
N LYS A 128 -7.71 -1.40 12.44
CA LYS A 128 -6.33 -1.68 12.89
C LYS A 128 -5.46 -2.39 11.85
N MET A 129 -5.74 -2.17 10.56
CA MET A 129 -4.87 -2.61 9.48
C MET A 129 -3.48 -1.98 9.66
N MET A 130 -2.42 -2.75 9.51
CA MET A 130 -1.06 -2.21 9.52
C MET A 130 -0.65 -1.75 8.13
N VAL A 131 -0.24 -0.48 8.01
CA VAL A 131 0.18 0.12 6.74
C VAL A 131 1.70 0.30 6.73
N LEU A 132 2.33 -0.20 5.67
CA LEU A 132 3.77 -0.26 5.49
C LEU A 132 4.15 0.49 4.21
N PRO A 133 4.53 1.79 4.30
CA PRO A 133 4.94 2.54 3.12
C PRO A 133 6.35 2.16 2.65
N ILE A 134 6.51 2.05 1.34
CA ILE A 134 7.79 1.92 0.64
C ILE A 134 7.95 3.15 -0.25
N PHE A 135 8.97 3.94 -0.01
CA PHE A 135 9.32 5.13 -0.79
C PHE A 135 10.29 4.71 -1.90
N TYR A 136 9.74 4.50 -3.10
CA TYR A 136 10.49 4.02 -4.26
C TYR A 136 10.95 5.20 -5.12
N ASP A 137 12.24 5.47 -5.14
CA ASP A 137 12.87 6.60 -5.83
C ASP A 137 12.24 7.96 -5.52
N VAL A 138 11.68 8.13 -4.33
CA VAL A 138 11.05 9.38 -3.90
C VAL A 138 11.34 9.66 -2.44
N ASP A 139 11.57 10.91 -2.11
CA ASP A 139 11.74 11.35 -0.72
C ASP A 139 10.38 11.54 -0.04
N PRO A 140 10.17 11.00 1.18
CA PRO A 140 8.92 11.15 1.91
C PRO A 140 8.53 12.62 2.14
N SER A 141 9.49 13.52 2.26
CA SER A 141 9.20 14.95 2.43
C SER A 141 8.56 15.56 1.20
N THR A 142 8.93 15.07 0.00
CA THR A 142 8.31 15.47 -1.28
C THR A 142 6.84 15.08 -1.31
N ILE A 143 6.51 13.88 -0.82
CA ILE A 143 5.13 13.40 -0.76
C ILE A 143 4.33 14.18 0.29
N ARG A 144 4.89 14.34 1.51
CA ARG A 144 4.23 15.09 2.59
C ARG A 144 3.90 16.52 2.20
N LYS A 145 4.85 17.20 1.57
CA LYS A 145 4.70 18.58 1.09
C LYS A 145 3.98 18.66 -0.24
N GLN A 146 3.73 17.52 -0.89
CA GLN A 146 3.08 17.41 -2.21
C GLN A 146 3.75 18.30 -3.26
N MET A 147 5.08 18.19 -3.37
CA MET A 147 5.90 18.96 -4.31
C MET A 147 6.23 18.16 -5.58
N GLY A 148 6.82 18.82 -6.57
CA GLY A 148 7.30 18.17 -7.80
C GLY A 148 6.17 17.50 -8.57
N THR A 149 6.33 16.22 -8.93
CA THR A 149 5.33 15.46 -9.68
C THR A 149 3.99 15.32 -8.95
N PHE A 150 4.01 15.32 -7.61
CA PHE A 150 2.79 15.30 -6.79
C PHE A 150 2.01 16.60 -6.92
N ALA A 151 2.67 17.76 -6.91
CA ALA A 151 2.01 19.05 -7.14
C ALA A 151 1.37 19.10 -8.52
N GLN A 152 2.09 18.64 -9.55
CA GLN A 152 1.58 18.58 -10.93
C GLN A 152 0.37 17.65 -11.06
N ALA A 153 0.40 16.49 -10.41
CA ALA A 153 -0.73 15.56 -10.40
C ALA A 153 -1.96 16.18 -9.76
N PHE A 154 -1.80 16.83 -8.60
CA PHE A 154 -2.91 17.47 -7.92
C PHE A 154 -3.48 18.69 -8.66
N ALA A 155 -2.65 19.48 -9.33
CA ALA A 155 -3.15 20.56 -10.18
C ALA A 155 -4.11 20.03 -11.26
N LYS A 156 -3.76 18.91 -11.92
CA LYS A 156 -4.64 18.23 -12.89
C LYS A 156 -5.90 17.66 -12.24
N HIS A 157 -5.79 17.08 -11.04
CA HIS A 157 -6.96 16.55 -10.34
C HIS A 157 -7.92 17.68 -9.92
N GLU A 158 -7.42 18.79 -9.42
CA GLU A 158 -8.24 19.97 -9.08
C GLU A 158 -8.96 20.52 -10.29
N GLU A 159 -8.34 20.49 -11.46
CA GLU A 159 -8.99 20.88 -12.71
C GLU A 159 -10.08 19.88 -13.13
N ASN A 160 -9.79 18.57 -13.06
CA ASN A 160 -10.69 17.51 -13.52
C ASN A 160 -11.85 17.23 -12.55
N PHE A 161 -11.68 17.53 -11.27
CA PHE A 161 -12.64 17.25 -10.19
C PHE A 161 -13.13 18.51 -9.49
N LYS A 162 -13.32 19.61 -10.25
CA LYS A 162 -13.80 20.93 -9.71
C LYS A 162 -15.07 20.79 -8.89
N ASP A 163 -15.98 19.91 -9.33
CA ASP A 163 -17.28 19.68 -8.68
C ASP A 163 -17.20 18.70 -7.50
N CYS A 164 -16.02 18.10 -7.26
CA CYS A 164 -15.79 17.08 -6.23
C CYS A 164 -14.50 17.35 -5.45
N MET A 165 -14.29 18.59 -5.03
CA MET A 165 -13.06 19.00 -4.32
C MET A 165 -12.81 18.24 -3.02
N ASP A 166 -13.86 17.79 -2.34
CA ASP A 166 -13.74 16.95 -1.13
C ASP A 166 -12.98 15.65 -1.41
N LYS A 167 -13.19 15.07 -2.59
CA LYS A 167 -12.44 13.88 -3.03
C LYS A 167 -10.95 14.17 -3.18
N VAL A 168 -10.60 15.29 -3.79
CA VAL A 168 -9.21 15.73 -3.96
C VAL A 168 -8.55 15.99 -2.61
N GLN A 169 -9.28 16.60 -1.67
CA GLN A 169 -8.77 16.83 -0.30
C GLN A 169 -8.59 15.53 0.47
N ALA A 170 -9.46 14.54 0.29
CA ALA A 170 -9.29 13.21 0.88
C ALA A 170 -8.01 12.54 0.36
N TRP A 171 -7.70 12.62 -0.93
CA TRP A 171 -6.46 12.12 -1.52
C TRP A 171 -5.23 12.82 -0.95
N ARG A 172 -5.25 14.16 -0.87
CA ARG A 172 -4.17 14.96 -0.29
C ARG A 172 -3.90 14.56 1.17
N THR A 173 -4.96 14.36 1.93
CA THR A 173 -4.88 13.97 3.34
C THR A 173 -4.29 12.57 3.48
N ALA A 174 -4.79 11.59 2.72
CA ALA A 174 -4.29 10.22 2.76
C ALA A 174 -2.79 10.13 2.41
N LEU A 175 -2.33 10.89 1.40
CA LEU A 175 -0.90 10.96 1.05
C LEU A 175 -0.04 11.56 2.16
N ARG A 176 -0.50 12.61 2.85
CA ARG A 176 0.23 13.16 4.00
C ARG A 176 0.31 12.15 5.13
N GLU A 177 -0.79 11.46 5.42
CA GLU A 177 -0.84 10.48 6.50
C GLU A 177 0.11 9.31 6.23
N VAL A 178 0.06 8.69 5.05
CA VAL A 178 0.95 7.56 4.75
C VAL A 178 2.42 7.98 4.72
N ALA A 179 2.74 9.19 4.25
CA ALA A 179 4.12 9.72 4.23
C ALA A 179 4.66 10.10 5.61
N ASN A 180 3.82 10.17 6.64
CA ASN A 180 4.23 10.36 8.02
C ASN A 180 4.48 9.04 8.76
N LEU A 181 4.08 7.91 8.18
CA LEU A 181 4.36 6.61 8.76
C LEU A 181 5.84 6.25 8.59
N LYS A 182 6.35 5.44 9.52
CA LYS A 182 7.68 4.86 9.38
C LYS A 182 7.68 3.87 8.20
N GLY A 183 8.55 4.10 7.22
CA GLY A 183 8.61 3.30 6.00
C GLY A 183 10.04 3.00 5.57
N TRP A 184 10.16 2.35 4.41
CA TRP A 184 11.44 1.98 3.81
C TRP A 184 11.72 2.80 2.56
N HIS A 185 12.98 3.22 2.42
CA HIS A 185 13.47 3.86 1.21
C HIS A 185 14.10 2.79 0.30
N VAL A 186 13.67 2.75 -0.93
CA VAL A 186 14.21 1.90 -1.98
C VAL A 186 14.65 2.78 -3.14
N GLN A 187 15.89 2.62 -3.56
CA GLN A 187 16.44 3.30 -4.75
C GLN A 187 16.70 2.26 -5.82
N ASP A 188 16.19 2.51 -7.02
CA ASP A 188 16.50 1.72 -8.22
C ASP A 188 17.88 2.15 -8.73
N ARG A 189 18.93 1.36 -8.43
CA ARG A 189 20.32 1.61 -8.87
C ARG A 189 20.77 0.55 -9.86
#